data_d31312a00851ba2dbcbc73e770acd51b
#
_entry.id   d31312a00851ba2dbcbc73e770acd51b
#
_cell.length_a   1.000
_cell.length_b   1.000
_cell.length_c   1.000
_cell.angle_alpha   90.00
_cell.angle_beta   90.00
_cell.angle_gamma   90.00
#
_symmetry.space_group_name_H-M   'P 1'
#
loop_
_entity.id
_entity.type
_entity.pdbx_description
1 polymer ?
#
loop_
_entity_poly.entity_id
_entity_poly.type
_entity_poly.pdbx_seq_one_letter_code
_entity_poly.pdbx_strand_id
1 'polypeptide(L)'
;MEKVLGADAVLLSLIEEGQDTVFGYPGGTVIPLYDSLYGKRDKIHHILARHEQAAVHEAQAYAQVTGKPGVCIVTSGPGATNAITGIANANMDSVPLIVITGQVGSAFLGTDAFQETDVFGLSMPIAKWSAQITKAEDIAETMAKAFYIAVSGRPGVVVLEITKNALTSTTDFVYKKAPVIRSYVPYPEIPGEVIDKAAEMINAAEKPLILIGHGVLIARAEKAVKEFVEKSGIPFGTTLMGLSALPSDHPLNVGMLGMHGSYASNMLTNQADLIIAIGMRFSDRVTGKTSGYGTKAKILHIEIDKSEIGKIISADLSVHGDLKSALSYLTPRIEKKTYNRWRKEFDKFYQMELEQVIKKDTHSDLPLIQMGEAVDIVSRKTSGDAVVVTDVGQNQMVAARYYKFKHPNTFLTSGGLGTMGFGLPAAVGAAVAQKFMPETNKMKNFPVVLFTGDGGFQMNEQELGTIIQEKVPVKMVILNNSVLGMVRQWQNMFNGKRYSETDLINPDFVCLAKAYGIKAERVELREDLEPAIQQMLSFDGPYLLEIMVDKDMKVMPFIAPGSTVDEMKLVSND
;
A
#
# COMPACT_ATOMS: atom_id res chain seq x y z
N MET A 1 18.07 38.85 -5.90
CA MET A 1 17.29 37.60 -6.00
C MET A 1 16.61 37.59 -7.36
N GLU A 2 16.61 36.48 -8.05
CA GLU A 2 15.98 36.39 -9.37
C GLU A 2 14.46 36.33 -9.19
N LYS A 3 13.73 37.17 -9.91
CA LYS A 3 12.28 37.14 -9.94
C LYS A 3 11.80 36.02 -10.87
N VAL A 4 11.00 35.12 -10.36
CA VAL A 4 10.43 33.99 -11.10
C VAL A 4 8.90 34.05 -11.07
N LEU A 5 8.23 33.36 -12.00
CA LEU A 5 6.79 33.14 -11.92
C LEU A 5 6.45 32.19 -10.76
N GLY A 6 5.28 32.32 -10.16
CA GLY A 6 4.81 31.37 -9.15
C GLY A 6 4.81 29.93 -9.65
N ALA A 7 4.48 29.69 -10.92
CA ALA A 7 4.59 28.38 -11.54
C ALA A 7 6.04 27.83 -11.53
N ASP A 8 7.03 28.70 -11.83
CA ASP A 8 8.44 28.33 -11.70
C ASP A 8 8.83 28.06 -10.25
N ALA A 9 8.32 28.86 -9.30
CA ALA A 9 8.58 28.66 -7.88
C ALA A 9 8.12 27.28 -7.38
N VAL A 10 6.97 26.78 -7.87
CA VAL A 10 6.51 25.41 -7.58
C VAL A 10 7.53 24.38 -8.09
N LEU A 11 7.91 24.45 -9.37
CA LEU A 11 8.82 23.47 -9.98
C LEU A 11 10.24 23.54 -9.40
N LEU A 12 10.73 24.74 -9.10
CA LEU A 12 12.02 24.92 -8.42
C LEU A 12 11.99 24.31 -7.01
N SER A 13 10.88 24.46 -6.28
CA SER A 13 10.69 23.81 -4.99
C SER A 13 10.73 22.28 -5.08
N LEU A 14 10.11 21.69 -6.13
CA LEU A 14 10.20 20.24 -6.40
C LEU A 14 11.64 19.82 -6.64
N ILE A 15 12.40 20.57 -7.45
CA ILE A 15 13.82 20.30 -7.75
C ILE A 15 14.67 20.40 -6.47
N GLU A 16 14.45 21.43 -5.64
CA GLU A 16 15.13 21.57 -4.35
C GLU A 16 14.85 20.39 -3.41
N GLU A 17 13.65 19.79 -3.47
CA GLU A 17 13.31 18.57 -2.71
C GLU A 17 13.81 17.28 -3.37
N GLY A 18 14.48 17.37 -4.51
CA GLY A 18 15.03 16.21 -5.22
C GLY A 18 13.98 15.36 -5.92
N GLN A 19 12.86 16.00 -6.29
CA GLN A 19 11.81 15.36 -7.08
C GLN A 19 12.16 15.42 -8.56
N ASP A 20 12.24 14.26 -9.18
CA ASP A 20 12.56 14.09 -10.60
C ASP A 20 11.38 13.54 -11.41
N THR A 21 10.30 13.15 -10.74
CA THR A 21 9.14 12.51 -11.35
C THR A 21 7.85 13.06 -10.74
N VAL A 22 6.91 13.44 -11.60
CA VAL A 22 5.57 13.89 -11.22
C VAL A 22 4.51 13.20 -12.06
N PHE A 23 3.36 12.93 -11.47
CA PHE A 23 2.21 12.30 -12.11
C PHE A 23 1.10 13.33 -12.27
N GLY A 24 0.23 13.20 -13.27
CA GLY A 24 -0.87 14.13 -13.35
C GLY A 24 -1.58 14.19 -14.68
N TYR A 25 -2.51 15.13 -14.74
CA TYR A 25 -3.30 15.42 -15.94
C TYR A 25 -3.50 16.93 -16.10
N PRO A 26 -3.11 17.53 -17.25
CA PRO A 26 -3.22 18.97 -17.48
C PRO A 26 -4.66 19.43 -17.60
N GLY A 27 -4.93 20.66 -17.15
CA GLY A 27 -6.22 21.33 -17.31
C GLY A 27 -6.12 22.83 -17.08
N GLY A 28 -7.20 23.55 -17.25
CA GLY A 28 -7.24 25.01 -17.41
C GLY A 28 -6.50 25.83 -16.36
N THR A 29 -6.63 25.49 -15.09
CA THR A 29 -6.04 26.29 -13.99
C THR A 29 -4.55 26.01 -13.78
N VAL A 30 -4.04 24.85 -14.23
CA VAL A 30 -2.63 24.47 -14.13
C VAL A 30 -1.82 24.65 -15.41
N ILE A 31 -2.42 25.22 -16.49
CA ILE A 31 -1.69 25.54 -17.72
C ILE A 31 -0.39 26.31 -17.45
N PRO A 32 -0.35 27.35 -16.58
CA PRO A 32 0.89 28.05 -16.30
C PRO A 32 1.99 27.15 -15.72
N LEU A 33 1.61 26.16 -14.90
CA LEU A 33 2.55 25.19 -14.32
C LEU A 33 3.10 24.22 -15.38
N TYR A 34 2.25 23.77 -16.29
CA TYR A 34 2.66 22.90 -17.42
C TYR A 34 3.50 23.65 -18.46
N ASP A 35 3.26 24.96 -18.65
CA ASP A 35 4.11 25.81 -19.49
C ASP A 35 5.52 25.96 -18.89
N SER A 36 5.62 26.25 -17.60
CA SER A 36 6.88 26.27 -16.88
C SER A 36 7.61 24.91 -16.90
N LEU A 37 6.85 23.80 -16.83
CA LEU A 37 7.40 22.43 -16.89
C LEU A 37 8.05 22.13 -18.25
N TYR A 38 7.55 22.73 -19.34
CA TYR A 38 8.16 22.58 -20.68
C TYR A 38 9.65 22.92 -20.68
N GLY A 39 10.04 23.98 -19.98
CA GLY A 39 11.43 24.42 -19.85
C GLY A 39 12.28 23.62 -18.85
N LYS A 40 11.71 22.62 -18.15
CA LYS A 40 12.39 21.85 -17.08
C LYS A 40 12.28 20.33 -17.28
N ARG A 41 11.97 19.88 -18.51
CA ARG A 41 11.82 18.45 -18.85
C ARG A 41 13.11 17.63 -18.70
N ASP A 42 14.26 18.29 -18.66
CA ASP A 42 15.56 17.70 -18.36
C ASP A 42 15.75 17.37 -16.87
N LYS A 43 14.94 17.97 -15.99
CA LYS A 43 15.02 17.82 -14.52
C LYS A 43 13.81 17.11 -13.92
N ILE A 44 12.63 17.28 -14.51
CA ILE A 44 11.38 16.70 -14.02
C ILE A 44 10.71 15.95 -15.17
N HIS A 45 10.56 14.64 -14.99
CA HIS A 45 9.80 13.78 -15.89
C HIS A 45 8.33 13.75 -15.44
N HIS A 46 7.42 14.08 -16.38
CA HIS A 46 5.99 14.05 -16.12
C HIS A 46 5.36 12.80 -16.72
N ILE A 47 4.65 12.04 -15.90
CA ILE A 47 3.85 10.88 -16.29
C ILE A 47 2.42 11.36 -16.56
N LEU A 48 1.99 11.25 -17.80
CA LEU A 48 0.64 11.63 -18.20
C LEU A 48 -0.31 10.45 -17.99
N ALA A 49 -0.96 10.41 -16.84
CA ALA A 49 -2.05 9.46 -16.54
C ALA A 49 -3.27 9.69 -17.47
N ARG A 50 -4.25 8.83 -17.40
CA ARG A 50 -5.50 8.96 -18.17
C ARG A 50 -6.70 9.37 -17.30
N HIS A 51 -6.49 9.35 -15.99
CA HIS A 51 -7.46 9.77 -14.99
C HIS A 51 -6.76 10.26 -13.73
N GLU A 52 -7.28 11.29 -13.07
CA GLU A 52 -6.62 11.91 -11.91
C GLU A 52 -6.56 10.98 -10.69
N GLN A 53 -7.55 10.13 -10.49
CA GLN A 53 -7.50 9.08 -9.48
C GLN A 53 -6.30 8.14 -9.73
N ALA A 54 -6.12 7.73 -10.98
CA ALA A 54 -5.00 6.88 -11.38
C ALA A 54 -3.66 7.58 -11.13
N ALA A 55 -3.54 8.87 -11.48
CA ALA A 55 -2.33 9.65 -11.24
C ALA A 55 -1.91 9.66 -9.76
N VAL A 56 -2.88 9.76 -8.83
CA VAL A 56 -2.58 9.68 -7.39
C VAL A 56 -2.16 8.27 -6.98
N HIS A 57 -2.79 7.22 -7.51
CA HIS A 57 -2.38 5.82 -7.23
C HIS A 57 -0.99 5.50 -7.80
N GLU A 58 -0.66 6.01 -8.98
CA GLU A 58 0.68 5.92 -9.57
C GLU A 58 1.72 6.59 -8.67
N ALA A 59 1.45 7.83 -8.22
CA ALA A 59 2.30 8.56 -7.30
C ALA A 59 2.46 7.82 -5.95
N GLN A 60 1.40 7.19 -5.45
CA GLN A 60 1.43 6.39 -4.23
C GLN A 60 2.38 5.20 -4.36
N ALA A 61 2.24 4.41 -5.41
CA ALA A 61 3.10 3.24 -5.63
C ALA A 61 4.57 3.66 -5.87
N TYR A 62 4.79 4.75 -6.62
CA TYR A 62 6.11 5.35 -6.78
C TYR A 62 6.75 5.70 -5.42
N ALA A 63 5.99 6.33 -4.53
CA ALA A 63 6.48 6.68 -3.19
C ALA A 63 6.84 5.45 -2.35
N GLN A 64 5.99 4.41 -2.36
CA GLN A 64 6.24 3.18 -1.62
C GLN A 64 7.51 2.46 -2.08
N VAL A 65 7.74 2.40 -3.39
CA VAL A 65 8.89 1.74 -3.99
C VAL A 65 10.18 2.54 -3.80
N THR A 66 10.16 3.85 -4.06
CA THR A 66 11.35 4.71 -3.99
C THR A 66 11.70 5.17 -2.57
N GLY A 67 10.68 5.34 -1.71
CA GLY A 67 10.81 5.99 -0.41
C GLY A 67 10.86 7.53 -0.48
N LYS A 68 10.75 8.11 -1.69
CA LYS A 68 10.56 9.55 -1.88
C LYS A 68 9.06 9.87 -1.81
N PRO A 69 8.64 11.08 -1.42
CA PRO A 69 7.23 11.47 -1.58
C PRO A 69 6.80 11.42 -3.05
N GLY A 70 5.62 10.89 -3.32
CA GLY A 70 5.02 11.00 -4.65
C GLY A 70 4.46 12.40 -4.88
N VAL A 71 4.50 12.88 -6.12
CA VAL A 71 3.94 14.19 -6.48
C VAL A 71 2.88 14.02 -7.57
N CYS A 72 1.69 14.57 -7.34
CA CYS A 72 0.61 14.57 -8.32
C CYS A 72 0.15 16.01 -8.60
N ILE A 73 -0.07 16.34 -9.89
CA ILE A 73 -0.51 17.66 -10.34
C ILE A 73 -1.80 17.51 -11.14
N VAL A 74 -2.88 18.14 -10.68
CA VAL A 74 -4.20 18.09 -11.32
C VAL A 74 -4.85 19.47 -11.40
N THR A 75 -5.80 19.63 -12.30
CA THR A 75 -6.56 20.89 -12.42
C THR A 75 -7.61 21.02 -11.31
N SER A 76 -8.24 22.20 -11.22
CA SER A 76 -9.37 22.48 -10.33
C SER A 76 -10.64 21.71 -10.71
N GLY A 77 -11.67 21.85 -9.92
CA GLY A 77 -13.01 21.28 -10.18
C GLY A 77 -12.94 19.77 -10.35
N PRO A 78 -13.34 19.24 -11.53
CA PRO A 78 -13.42 17.78 -11.75
C PRO A 78 -12.05 17.09 -11.64
N GLY A 79 -10.94 17.73 -11.96
CA GLY A 79 -9.61 17.13 -11.79
C GLY A 79 -9.27 16.92 -10.33
N ALA A 80 -9.52 17.91 -9.48
CA ALA A 80 -9.30 17.81 -8.05
C ALA A 80 -10.28 16.82 -7.39
N THR A 81 -11.56 16.84 -7.75
CA THR A 81 -12.56 15.91 -7.19
C THR A 81 -12.29 14.46 -7.60
N ASN A 82 -11.82 14.21 -8.82
CA ASN A 82 -11.39 12.87 -9.24
C ASN A 82 -10.21 12.33 -8.43
N ALA A 83 -9.34 13.20 -7.92
CA ALA A 83 -8.19 12.81 -7.10
C ALA A 83 -8.56 12.39 -5.66
N ILE A 84 -9.74 12.73 -5.16
CA ILE A 84 -10.17 12.55 -3.75
C ILE A 84 -10.03 11.10 -3.28
N THR A 85 -10.48 10.13 -4.06
CA THR A 85 -10.34 8.71 -3.72
C THR A 85 -8.88 8.30 -3.55
N GLY A 86 -8.01 8.73 -4.47
CA GLY A 86 -6.57 8.47 -4.39
C GLY A 86 -5.92 9.12 -3.17
N ILE A 87 -6.29 10.36 -2.84
CA ILE A 87 -5.83 11.09 -1.64
C ILE A 87 -6.22 10.32 -0.38
N ALA A 88 -7.49 9.95 -0.24
CA ALA A 88 -7.99 9.18 0.91
C ALA A 88 -7.27 7.83 1.05
N ASN A 89 -7.05 7.13 -0.08
CA ASN A 89 -6.36 5.85 -0.11
C ASN A 89 -4.91 5.96 0.39
N ALA A 90 -4.15 6.88 -0.17
CA ALA A 90 -2.75 7.08 0.20
C ALA A 90 -2.59 7.53 1.67
N ASN A 91 -3.48 8.42 2.14
CA ASN A 91 -3.45 8.87 3.53
C ASN A 91 -3.80 7.75 4.52
N MET A 92 -4.79 6.90 4.19
CA MET A 92 -5.16 5.75 5.02
C MET A 92 -4.01 4.75 5.14
N ASP A 93 -3.21 4.58 4.09
CA ASP A 93 -2.02 3.72 4.07
C ASP A 93 -0.75 4.43 4.55
N SER A 94 -0.85 5.70 4.98
CA SER A 94 0.25 6.50 5.51
C SER A 94 1.41 6.67 4.50
N VAL A 95 1.07 6.86 3.22
CA VAL A 95 2.06 7.09 2.15
C VAL A 95 2.27 8.59 1.96
N PRO A 96 3.53 9.07 1.95
CA PRO A 96 3.82 10.49 1.76
C PRO A 96 3.54 10.91 0.32
N LEU A 97 2.59 11.83 0.12
CA LEU A 97 2.28 12.43 -1.18
C LEU A 97 2.15 13.95 -1.06
N ILE A 98 2.50 14.65 -2.15
CA ILE A 98 2.16 16.04 -2.38
C ILE A 98 1.20 16.09 -3.57
N VAL A 99 -0.04 16.44 -3.32
CA VAL A 99 -1.05 16.63 -4.37
C VAL A 99 -1.24 18.13 -4.59
N ILE A 100 -0.87 18.61 -5.78
CA ILE A 100 -0.97 20.00 -6.18
C ILE A 100 -2.20 20.13 -7.08
N THR A 101 -3.19 20.89 -6.63
CA THR A 101 -4.37 21.21 -7.41
C THR A 101 -4.34 22.67 -7.85
N GLY A 102 -4.75 22.90 -9.09
CA GLY A 102 -5.05 24.27 -9.49
C GLY A 102 -6.35 24.78 -8.84
N GLN A 103 -6.51 26.08 -8.81
CA GLN A 103 -7.77 26.75 -8.42
C GLN A 103 -8.01 27.98 -9.30
N VAL A 104 -9.26 28.42 -9.38
CA VAL A 104 -9.62 29.68 -10.05
C VAL A 104 -8.83 30.86 -9.47
N GLY A 105 -8.78 31.98 -10.15
CA GLY A 105 -8.14 33.19 -9.60
C GLY A 105 -8.80 33.62 -8.29
N SER A 106 -8.01 34.13 -7.33
CA SER A 106 -8.47 34.46 -5.99
C SER A 106 -9.69 35.41 -5.93
N ALA A 107 -9.88 36.26 -6.96
CA ALA A 107 -11.04 37.12 -7.08
C ALA A 107 -12.37 36.38 -7.37
N PHE A 108 -12.28 35.11 -7.78
CA PHE A 108 -13.44 34.28 -8.12
C PHE A 108 -13.73 33.20 -7.06
N LEU A 109 -12.95 33.13 -5.98
CA LEU A 109 -13.19 32.18 -4.90
C LEU A 109 -14.54 32.47 -4.21
N GLY A 110 -15.36 31.43 -4.04
CA GLY A 110 -16.68 31.51 -3.42
C GLY A 110 -17.77 32.13 -4.32
N THR A 111 -17.54 32.16 -5.64
CA THR A 111 -18.50 32.74 -6.60
C THR A 111 -19.19 31.71 -7.50
N ASP A 112 -18.93 30.42 -7.28
CA ASP A 112 -19.37 29.31 -8.16
C ASP A 112 -18.85 29.47 -9.59
N ALA A 113 -17.61 29.95 -9.72
CA ALA A 113 -16.96 30.13 -11.00
C ALA A 113 -16.75 28.78 -11.72
N PHE A 114 -16.63 28.82 -13.05
CA PHE A 114 -16.42 27.60 -13.84
C PHE A 114 -15.22 26.78 -13.33
N GLN A 115 -15.45 25.50 -13.02
CA GLN A 115 -14.50 24.57 -12.43
C GLN A 115 -13.94 25.02 -11.05
N GLU A 116 -14.66 25.85 -10.32
CA GLU A 116 -14.38 26.07 -8.90
C GLU A 116 -14.92 24.90 -8.07
N THR A 117 -14.17 24.51 -7.06
CA THR A 117 -14.58 23.55 -6.03
C THR A 117 -13.75 23.84 -4.76
N ASP A 118 -14.36 23.78 -3.61
CA ASP A 118 -13.64 23.91 -2.32
C ASP A 118 -12.81 22.64 -2.04
N VAL A 119 -11.66 22.53 -2.70
CA VAL A 119 -10.74 21.41 -2.57
C VAL A 119 -10.11 21.37 -1.17
N PHE A 120 -9.88 22.55 -0.58
CA PHE A 120 -9.37 22.65 0.79
C PHE A 120 -10.35 21.98 1.78
N GLY A 121 -11.64 22.34 1.72
CA GLY A 121 -12.67 21.72 2.55
C GLY A 121 -12.84 20.22 2.30
N LEU A 122 -12.81 19.78 1.03
CA LEU A 122 -12.90 18.36 0.68
C LEU A 122 -11.71 17.53 1.17
N SER A 123 -10.51 18.10 1.16
CA SER A 123 -9.29 17.37 1.52
C SER A 123 -8.98 17.35 3.01
N MET A 124 -9.49 18.32 3.79
CA MET A 124 -9.23 18.40 5.24
C MET A 124 -9.43 17.08 6.01
N PRO A 125 -10.54 16.33 5.85
CA PRO A 125 -10.79 15.12 6.62
C PRO A 125 -10.00 13.90 6.13
N ILE A 126 -9.41 13.95 4.95
CA ILE A 126 -8.77 12.81 4.28
C ILE A 126 -7.27 13.02 3.99
N ALA A 127 -6.72 14.16 4.35
CA ALA A 127 -5.30 14.48 4.19
C ALA A 127 -4.65 14.74 5.56
N LYS A 128 -3.34 14.59 5.61
CA LYS A 128 -2.54 14.95 6.79
C LYS A 128 -2.47 16.45 6.99
N TRP A 129 -2.41 17.21 5.90
CA TRP A 129 -2.44 18.65 5.88
C TRP A 129 -2.97 19.16 4.53
N SER A 130 -3.67 20.29 4.57
CA SER A 130 -4.15 20.98 3.37
C SER A 130 -3.85 22.47 3.49
N ALA A 131 -3.50 23.11 2.37
CA ALA A 131 -3.27 24.54 2.31
C ALA A 131 -3.75 25.13 0.99
N GLN A 132 -4.34 26.35 1.07
CA GLN A 132 -4.68 27.13 -0.10
C GLN A 132 -3.67 28.27 -0.27
N ILE A 133 -3.07 28.40 -1.45
CA ILE A 133 -2.05 29.41 -1.80
C ILE A 133 -2.66 30.41 -2.78
N THR A 134 -2.84 31.66 -2.33
CA THR A 134 -3.45 32.74 -3.13
C THR A 134 -2.44 33.77 -3.63
N LYS A 135 -1.19 33.71 -3.17
CA LYS A 135 -0.11 34.63 -3.52
C LYS A 135 1.16 33.88 -3.90
N ALA A 136 1.87 34.38 -4.92
CA ALA A 136 3.10 33.75 -5.39
C ALA A 136 4.22 33.73 -4.32
N GLU A 137 4.28 34.74 -3.48
CA GLU A 137 5.27 34.88 -2.42
C GLU A 137 5.21 33.77 -1.35
N ASP A 138 4.01 33.14 -1.16
CA ASP A 138 3.80 32.08 -0.17
C ASP A 138 4.17 30.69 -0.68
N ILE A 139 4.43 30.52 -2.00
CA ILE A 139 4.62 29.21 -2.61
C ILE A 139 5.82 28.48 -2.04
N ALA A 140 7.01 29.11 -2.04
CA ALA A 140 8.24 28.44 -1.63
C ALA A 140 8.20 27.93 -0.17
N GLU A 141 7.69 28.75 0.74
CA GLU A 141 7.56 28.40 2.15
C GLU A 141 6.53 27.31 2.37
N THR A 142 5.37 27.39 1.68
CA THR A 142 4.29 26.40 1.81
C THR A 142 4.71 25.06 1.21
N MET A 143 5.42 25.05 0.08
CA MET A 143 6.00 23.84 -0.48
C MET A 143 6.99 23.16 0.48
N ALA A 144 7.88 23.94 1.10
CA ALA A 144 8.83 23.40 2.09
C ALA A 144 8.11 22.78 3.30
N LYS A 145 7.05 23.44 3.80
CA LYS A 145 6.20 22.89 4.87
C LYS A 145 5.51 21.61 4.43
N ALA A 146 4.99 21.58 3.20
CA ALA A 146 4.27 20.44 2.64
C ALA A 146 5.17 19.19 2.61
N PHE A 147 6.38 19.29 2.07
CA PHE A 147 7.33 18.18 2.02
C PHE A 147 7.72 17.72 3.43
N TYR A 148 8.04 18.65 4.32
CA TYR A 148 8.40 18.32 5.70
C TYR A 148 7.26 17.58 6.44
N ILE A 149 6.02 18.07 6.32
CA ILE A 149 4.85 17.45 6.95
C ILE A 149 4.56 16.07 6.34
N ALA A 150 4.61 15.94 5.00
CA ALA A 150 4.28 14.70 4.33
C ALA A 150 5.15 13.53 4.78
N VAL A 151 6.46 13.75 4.99
CA VAL A 151 7.42 12.67 5.26
C VAL A 151 7.73 12.43 6.73
N SER A 152 7.44 13.38 7.63
CA SER A 152 7.86 13.30 9.04
C SER A 152 6.80 12.70 9.94
N GLY A 153 7.21 12.12 11.07
CA GLY A 153 6.32 11.39 11.97
C GLY A 153 5.63 10.22 11.26
N ARG A 154 4.31 10.06 11.45
CA ARG A 154 3.50 9.21 10.58
C ARG A 154 3.31 9.93 9.25
N PRO A 155 3.86 9.42 8.13
CA PRO A 155 3.71 10.06 6.83
C PRO A 155 2.25 10.13 6.36
N GLY A 156 1.97 11.00 5.39
CA GLY A 156 0.62 11.12 4.84
C GLY A 156 0.57 12.11 3.67
N VAL A 157 -0.63 12.29 3.16
CA VAL A 157 -0.88 13.16 2.01
C VAL A 157 -0.97 14.62 2.45
N VAL A 158 -0.31 15.49 1.69
CA VAL A 158 -0.50 16.94 1.77
C VAL A 158 -1.12 17.43 0.48
N VAL A 159 -2.18 18.22 0.58
CA VAL A 159 -2.89 18.82 -0.56
C VAL A 159 -2.62 20.31 -0.59
N LEU A 160 -2.12 20.78 -1.74
CA LEU A 160 -1.86 22.19 -1.99
C LEU A 160 -2.75 22.68 -3.12
N GLU A 161 -3.66 23.57 -2.79
CA GLU A 161 -4.54 24.25 -3.74
C GLU A 161 -3.94 25.60 -4.13
N ILE A 162 -3.58 25.80 -5.39
CA ILE A 162 -2.86 26.99 -5.84
C ILE A 162 -3.72 27.77 -6.84
N THR A 163 -4.05 29.02 -6.50
CA THR A 163 -4.87 29.86 -7.39
C THR A 163 -4.10 30.28 -8.65
N LYS A 164 -4.83 30.46 -9.75
CA LYS A 164 -4.26 30.82 -11.06
C LYS A 164 -3.41 32.10 -10.99
N ASN A 165 -3.87 33.13 -10.25
CA ASN A 165 -3.10 34.36 -10.09
C ASN A 165 -1.79 34.14 -9.30
N ALA A 166 -1.77 33.24 -8.32
CA ALA A 166 -0.52 32.88 -7.63
C ALA A 166 0.49 32.22 -8.59
N LEU A 167 0.04 31.37 -9.50
CA LEU A 167 0.90 30.72 -10.50
C LEU A 167 1.44 31.72 -11.55
N THR A 168 0.67 32.75 -11.91
CA THR A 168 1.03 33.71 -12.98
C THR A 168 1.71 34.99 -12.48
N SER A 169 1.67 35.26 -11.19
CA SER A 169 2.38 36.41 -10.59
C SER A 169 3.86 36.10 -10.36
N THR A 170 4.69 37.16 -10.33
CA THR A 170 6.12 37.03 -10.05
C THR A 170 6.41 37.15 -8.56
N THR A 171 7.43 36.42 -8.11
CA THR A 171 7.93 36.46 -6.72
C THR A 171 9.47 36.37 -6.69
N ASP A 172 10.08 36.76 -5.59
CA ASP A 172 11.47 36.46 -5.29
C ASP A 172 11.55 35.03 -4.74
N PHE A 173 12.27 34.14 -5.43
CA PHE A 173 12.36 32.74 -5.01
C PHE A 173 13.43 32.56 -3.95
N VAL A 174 13.01 32.16 -2.75
CA VAL A 174 13.90 31.75 -1.64
C VAL A 174 13.37 30.47 -1.05
N TYR A 175 14.10 29.36 -1.19
CA TYR A 175 13.70 28.07 -0.66
C TYR A 175 14.53 27.65 0.55
N LYS A 176 13.84 27.23 1.61
CA LYS A 176 14.48 26.75 2.84
C LYS A 176 13.86 25.44 3.26
N LYS A 177 14.62 24.35 3.09
CA LYS A 177 14.20 22.99 3.50
C LYS A 177 13.94 22.87 5.00
N ALA A 178 13.09 21.89 5.34
CA ALA A 178 12.78 21.48 6.70
C ALA A 178 12.50 22.67 7.64
N PRO A 179 11.47 23.45 7.39
CA PRO A 179 11.14 24.61 8.20
C PRO A 179 10.78 24.19 9.62
N VAL A 180 11.09 25.05 10.58
CA VAL A 180 10.61 24.86 11.96
C VAL A 180 9.12 25.19 12.00
N ILE A 181 8.29 24.20 12.32
CA ILE A 181 6.84 24.37 12.49
C ILE A 181 6.52 24.34 13.97
N ARG A 182 6.00 25.46 14.49
CA ARG A 182 5.62 25.57 15.90
C ARG A 182 4.64 24.46 16.29
N SER A 183 4.88 23.82 17.43
CA SER A 183 4.04 22.75 17.99
C SER A 183 3.99 21.44 17.21
N TYR A 184 4.79 21.29 16.14
CA TYR A 184 4.90 20.03 15.40
C TYR A 184 6.18 19.30 15.81
N VAL A 185 6.02 18.20 16.57
CA VAL A 185 7.12 17.34 17.07
C VAL A 185 6.92 15.94 16.47
N PRO A 186 7.44 15.70 15.27
CA PRO A 186 7.19 14.43 14.55
C PRO A 186 7.95 13.22 15.14
N TYR A 187 9.02 13.47 15.89
CA TYR A 187 9.87 12.44 16.49
C TYR A 187 10.04 12.73 17.98
N PRO A 188 9.11 12.26 18.84
CA PRO A 188 9.21 12.48 20.27
C PRO A 188 10.38 11.69 20.87
N GLU A 189 10.94 12.23 21.95
CA GLU A 189 11.98 11.55 22.73
C GLU A 189 11.38 10.35 23.48
N ILE A 190 12.08 9.22 23.49
CA ILE A 190 11.66 8.02 24.18
C ILE A 190 12.35 7.96 25.54
N PRO A 191 11.61 8.01 26.66
CA PRO A 191 12.19 7.91 27.99
C PRO A 191 12.87 6.56 28.23
N GLY A 192 14.09 6.58 28.81
CA GLY A 192 14.87 5.35 29.06
C GLY A 192 14.12 4.35 29.95
N GLU A 193 13.39 4.85 30.98
CA GLU A 193 12.57 4.00 31.87
C GLU A 193 11.46 3.23 31.15
N VAL A 194 10.92 3.77 30.04
CA VAL A 194 9.92 3.08 29.21
C VAL A 194 10.57 1.92 28.48
N ILE A 195 11.79 2.11 27.97
CA ILE A 195 12.58 1.06 27.31
C ILE A 195 12.95 -0.06 28.30
N ASP A 196 13.36 0.30 29.51
CA ASP A 196 13.71 -0.69 30.55
C ASP A 196 12.49 -1.54 30.92
N LYS A 197 11.32 -0.93 31.17
CA LYS A 197 10.05 -1.64 31.42
C LYS A 197 9.64 -2.53 30.22
N ALA A 198 9.82 -2.07 28.99
CA ALA A 198 9.53 -2.87 27.80
C ALA A 198 10.45 -4.11 27.73
N ALA A 199 11.73 -3.94 28.02
CA ALA A 199 12.68 -5.03 28.05
C ALA A 199 12.34 -6.07 29.16
N GLU A 200 12.01 -5.62 30.36
CA GLU A 200 11.54 -6.49 31.45
C GLU A 200 10.31 -7.30 31.05
N MET A 201 9.30 -6.63 30.44
CA MET A 201 8.08 -7.29 29.98
C MET A 201 8.36 -8.36 28.93
N ILE A 202 9.25 -8.08 27.97
CA ILE A 202 9.65 -9.04 26.92
C ILE A 202 10.44 -10.22 27.52
N ASN A 203 11.39 -9.91 28.39
CA ASN A 203 12.25 -10.93 29.00
C ASN A 203 11.47 -11.87 29.96
N ALA A 204 10.35 -11.42 30.53
CA ALA A 204 9.50 -12.22 31.40
C ALA A 204 8.51 -13.13 30.65
N ALA A 205 8.22 -12.87 29.37
CA ALA A 205 7.19 -13.58 28.62
C ALA A 205 7.57 -15.04 28.29
N GLU A 206 6.59 -15.94 28.37
CA GLU A 206 6.72 -17.37 28.06
C GLU A 206 6.12 -17.72 26.69
N LYS A 207 5.08 -17.00 26.26
CA LYS A 207 4.38 -17.18 24.98
C LYS A 207 4.24 -15.86 24.22
N PRO A 208 5.33 -15.13 23.97
CA PRO A 208 5.26 -13.86 23.28
C PRO A 208 4.97 -14.04 21.79
N LEU A 209 4.34 -13.03 21.19
CA LEU A 209 4.08 -12.93 19.75
C LEU A 209 4.35 -11.49 19.28
N ILE A 210 5.19 -11.35 18.25
CA ILE A 210 5.43 -10.07 17.60
C ILE A 210 4.42 -9.92 16.44
N LEU A 211 3.79 -8.73 16.35
CA LEU A 211 2.90 -8.36 15.26
C LEU A 211 3.54 -7.21 14.46
N ILE A 212 3.88 -7.49 13.20
CA ILE A 212 4.58 -6.54 12.32
C ILE A 212 3.55 -5.84 11.42
N GLY A 213 3.43 -4.52 11.55
CA GLY A 213 2.58 -3.67 10.72
C GLY A 213 3.33 -2.90 9.63
N HIS A 214 2.59 -2.09 8.88
CA HIS A 214 3.11 -1.24 7.80
C HIS A 214 4.16 -0.22 8.27
N GLY A 215 4.08 0.23 9.52
CA GLY A 215 5.03 1.16 10.11
C GLY A 215 6.49 0.72 10.01
N VAL A 216 6.75 -0.59 9.95
CA VAL A 216 8.10 -1.14 9.76
C VAL A 216 8.65 -0.78 8.38
N LEU A 217 7.85 -0.95 7.32
CA LEU A 217 8.20 -0.60 5.94
C LEU A 217 8.29 0.92 5.74
N ILE A 218 7.34 1.66 6.29
CA ILE A 218 7.34 3.14 6.25
C ILE A 218 8.59 3.71 6.91
N ALA A 219 8.97 3.22 8.08
CA ALA A 219 10.16 3.65 8.80
C ALA A 219 11.47 3.14 8.17
N ARG A 220 11.41 2.25 7.15
CA ARG A 220 12.57 1.55 6.61
C ARG A 220 13.39 0.87 7.73
N ALA A 221 12.68 0.21 8.66
CA ALA A 221 13.25 -0.37 9.89
C ALA A 221 13.40 -1.90 9.80
N GLU A 222 13.32 -2.49 8.62
CA GLU A 222 13.28 -3.94 8.39
C GLU A 222 14.53 -4.62 8.97
N LYS A 223 15.69 -3.99 8.80
CA LYS A 223 16.95 -4.51 9.37
C LYS A 223 16.92 -4.53 10.89
N ALA A 224 16.47 -3.45 11.53
CA ALA A 224 16.39 -3.36 12.99
C ALA A 224 15.36 -4.34 13.56
N VAL A 225 14.21 -4.51 12.88
CA VAL A 225 13.18 -5.49 13.26
C VAL A 225 13.72 -6.91 13.10
N LYS A 226 14.44 -7.21 12.02
CA LYS A 226 15.08 -8.52 11.82
C LYS A 226 16.06 -8.84 12.95
N GLU A 227 16.95 -7.91 13.30
CA GLU A 227 17.90 -8.06 14.41
C GLU A 227 17.19 -8.29 15.75
N PHE A 228 16.11 -7.57 16.01
CA PHE A 228 15.29 -7.73 17.21
C PHE A 228 14.61 -9.11 17.25
N VAL A 229 13.98 -9.56 16.16
CA VAL A 229 13.33 -10.86 16.04
C VAL A 229 14.34 -12.01 16.21
N GLU A 230 15.48 -11.95 15.52
CA GLU A 230 16.51 -12.99 15.60
C GLU A 230 17.18 -13.06 16.98
N LYS A 231 17.37 -11.92 17.65
CA LYS A 231 17.91 -11.87 19.00
C LYS A 231 16.92 -12.42 20.02
N SER A 232 15.67 -11.94 19.98
CA SER A 232 14.64 -12.35 20.95
C SER A 232 14.21 -13.81 20.79
N GLY A 233 14.27 -14.35 19.56
CA GLY A 233 13.77 -15.68 19.20
C GLY A 233 12.24 -15.81 19.23
N ILE A 234 11.53 -14.68 19.30
CA ILE A 234 10.06 -14.63 19.38
C ILE A 234 9.45 -14.86 17.99
N PRO A 235 8.43 -15.73 17.87
CA PRO A 235 7.68 -15.86 16.62
C PRO A 235 6.97 -14.56 16.25
N PHE A 236 6.84 -14.27 14.95
CA PHE A 236 6.16 -13.09 14.47
C PHE A 236 5.13 -13.38 13.38
N GLY A 237 4.02 -12.65 13.41
CA GLY A 237 3.06 -12.55 12.32
C GLY A 237 3.08 -11.17 11.69
N THR A 238 2.63 -11.06 10.44
CA THR A 238 2.53 -9.80 9.72
C THR A 238 1.07 -9.42 9.47
N THR A 239 0.75 -8.12 9.51
CA THR A 239 -0.51 -7.65 8.93
C THR A 239 -0.44 -7.70 7.40
N LEU A 240 -1.57 -7.54 6.69
CA LEU A 240 -1.57 -7.42 5.22
C LEU A 240 -0.54 -6.40 4.73
N MET A 241 -0.55 -5.20 5.30
CA MET A 241 0.39 -4.13 4.94
C MET A 241 1.79 -4.31 5.55
N GLY A 242 1.98 -5.24 6.46
CA GLY A 242 3.28 -5.63 7.01
C GLY A 242 3.98 -6.74 6.20
N LEU A 243 3.28 -7.35 5.23
CA LEU A 243 3.90 -8.31 4.32
C LEU A 243 5.11 -7.69 3.61
N SER A 244 6.07 -8.50 3.27
CA SER A 244 7.39 -8.14 2.74
C SER A 244 8.35 -7.42 3.73
N ALA A 245 7.93 -7.03 4.93
CA ALA A 245 8.85 -6.43 5.91
C ALA A 245 10.01 -7.37 6.29
N LEU A 246 9.72 -8.65 6.42
CA LEU A 246 10.70 -9.73 6.58
C LEU A 246 10.40 -10.83 5.56
N PRO A 247 11.41 -11.66 5.19
CA PRO A 247 11.20 -12.76 4.25
C PRO A 247 10.08 -13.71 4.70
N SER A 248 9.24 -14.15 3.76
CA SER A 248 8.13 -15.06 4.04
C SER A 248 8.59 -16.43 4.58
N ASP A 249 9.80 -16.85 4.20
CA ASP A 249 10.44 -18.10 4.62
C ASP A 249 11.29 -17.97 5.89
N HIS A 250 11.23 -16.83 6.59
CA HIS A 250 11.97 -16.64 7.84
C HIS A 250 11.52 -17.67 8.89
N PRO A 251 12.44 -18.36 9.60
CA PRO A 251 12.10 -19.47 10.50
C PRO A 251 11.15 -19.13 11.66
N LEU A 252 11.05 -17.85 12.03
CA LEU A 252 10.16 -17.36 13.09
C LEU A 252 8.85 -16.78 12.56
N ASN A 253 8.64 -16.76 11.23
CA ASN A 253 7.40 -16.29 10.64
C ASN A 253 6.28 -17.32 10.86
N VAL A 254 5.18 -16.90 11.46
CA VAL A 254 3.99 -17.74 11.72
C VAL A 254 2.79 -17.38 10.83
N GLY A 255 3.02 -16.52 9.83
CA GLY A 255 2.05 -16.17 8.78
C GLY A 255 1.38 -14.82 8.96
N MET A 256 0.42 -14.55 8.07
CA MET A 256 -0.34 -13.31 8.05
C MET A 256 -1.45 -13.33 9.10
N LEU A 257 -1.70 -12.17 9.71
CA LEU A 257 -2.76 -11.94 10.69
C LEU A 257 -4.04 -11.43 10.02
N GLY A 258 -5.16 -11.58 10.70
CA GLY A 258 -6.42 -10.94 10.35
C GLY A 258 -7.38 -11.82 9.58
N MET A 259 -8.44 -11.20 9.05
CA MET A 259 -9.66 -11.85 8.53
C MET A 259 -9.40 -13.00 7.55
N HIS A 260 -8.48 -12.83 6.60
CA HIS A 260 -8.05 -13.84 5.64
C HIS A 260 -6.57 -14.26 5.87
N GLY A 261 -6.09 -14.09 7.09
CA GLY A 261 -4.74 -14.47 7.49
C GLY A 261 -4.55 -15.98 7.64
N SER A 262 -3.38 -16.37 8.12
CA SER A 262 -3.05 -17.75 8.39
C SER A 262 -3.78 -18.28 9.62
N TYR A 263 -4.18 -19.54 9.57
CA TYR A 263 -4.93 -20.16 10.65
C TYR A 263 -4.12 -20.18 11.96
N ALA A 264 -2.84 -20.55 11.88
CA ALA A 264 -1.96 -20.60 13.04
C ALA A 264 -1.83 -19.26 13.77
N SER A 265 -1.50 -18.19 13.05
CA SER A 265 -1.27 -16.87 13.63
C SER A 265 -2.51 -16.29 14.32
N ASN A 266 -3.69 -16.49 13.73
CA ASN A 266 -4.96 -16.00 14.30
C ASN A 266 -5.37 -16.82 15.53
N MET A 267 -5.41 -18.15 15.41
CA MET A 267 -5.82 -19.04 16.51
C MET A 267 -4.96 -18.89 17.77
N LEU A 268 -3.67 -18.57 17.59
CA LEU A 268 -2.73 -18.49 18.72
C LEU A 268 -2.53 -17.08 19.25
N THR A 269 -3.00 -16.04 18.57
CA THR A 269 -2.92 -14.66 19.08
C THR A 269 -3.55 -14.53 20.48
N ASN A 270 -4.74 -15.12 20.70
CA ASN A 270 -5.42 -15.08 22.00
C ASN A 270 -4.83 -16.03 23.06
N GLN A 271 -3.82 -16.84 22.70
CA GLN A 271 -3.10 -17.71 23.64
C GLN A 271 -1.75 -17.12 24.07
N ALA A 272 -1.32 -16.02 23.43
CA ALA A 272 -0.12 -15.30 23.82
C ALA A 272 -0.27 -14.70 25.22
N ASP A 273 0.83 -14.61 25.97
CA ASP A 273 0.92 -13.88 27.24
C ASP A 273 1.45 -12.45 27.05
N LEU A 274 2.14 -12.21 25.91
CA LEU A 274 2.60 -10.90 25.50
C LEU A 274 2.43 -10.72 23.98
N ILE A 275 1.77 -9.66 23.58
CA ILE A 275 1.69 -9.19 22.19
C ILE A 275 2.56 -7.94 22.05
N ILE A 276 3.55 -8.00 21.15
CA ILE A 276 4.44 -6.90 20.83
C ILE A 276 4.01 -6.35 19.46
N ALA A 277 3.24 -5.29 19.46
CA ALA A 277 2.74 -4.64 18.24
C ALA A 277 3.72 -3.58 17.75
N ILE A 278 4.28 -3.78 16.55
CA ILE A 278 5.31 -2.92 15.98
C ILE A 278 4.75 -2.21 14.74
N GLY A 279 4.52 -0.89 14.84
CA GLY A 279 4.05 -0.07 13.73
C GLY A 279 2.73 -0.56 13.12
N MET A 280 1.77 -0.96 13.95
CA MET A 280 0.44 -1.41 13.54
C MET A 280 -0.66 -0.72 14.35
N ARG A 281 -1.81 -0.47 13.73
CA ARG A 281 -2.91 0.30 14.32
C ARG A 281 -4.09 -0.54 14.80
N PHE A 282 -3.98 -1.85 14.89
CA PHE A 282 -5.04 -2.76 15.33
C PHE A 282 -6.37 -2.58 14.57
N SER A 283 -6.32 -2.51 13.24
CA SER A 283 -7.55 -2.36 12.43
C SER A 283 -8.49 -3.54 12.63
N ASP A 284 -9.79 -3.31 12.39
CA ASP A 284 -10.86 -4.31 12.47
C ASP A 284 -10.59 -5.56 11.63
N ARG A 285 -9.89 -5.40 10.49
CA ARG A 285 -9.49 -6.53 9.63
C ARG A 285 -8.44 -7.44 10.27
N VAL A 286 -7.70 -6.94 11.27
CA VAL A 286 -6.72 -7.71 12.04
C VAL A 286 -7.33 -8.25 13.33
N THR A 287 -8.11 -7.41 14.04
CA THR A 287 -8.59 -7.75 15.39
C THR A 287 -9.87 -8.57 15.41
N GLY A 288 -10.68 -8.49 14.34
CA GLY A 288 -12.05 -8.97 14.41
C GLY A 288 -12.80 -8.28 15.57
N LYS A 289 -13.51 -9.03 16.39
CA LYS A 289 -14.21 -8.52 17.58
C LYS A 289 -13.21 -8.06 18.64
N THR A 290 -13.06 -6.76 18.81
CA THR A 290 -12.04 -6.14 19.66
C THR A 290 -12.12 -6.56 21.14
N SER A 291 -13.33 -6.78 21.67
CA SER A 291 -13.53 -7.23 23.07
C SER A 291 -13.01 -8.66 23.35
N GLY A 292 -12.69 -9.42 22.31
CA GLY A 292 -12.14 -10.76 22.40
C GLY A 292 -10.70 -10.86 21.90
N TYR A 293 -10.02 -9.75 21.62
CA TYR A 293 -8.66 -9.76 21.08
C TYR A 293 -7.60 -9.59 22.15
N GLY A 294 -6.65 -10.53 22.20
CA GLY A 294 -5.51 -10.45 23.12
C GLY A 294 -5.87 -10.51 24.61
N THR A 295 -7.02 -11.10 24.98
CA THR A 295 -7.59 -11.04 26.33
C THR A 295 -6.73 -11.64 27.43
N LYS A 296 -5.75 -12.49 27.07
CA LYS A 296 -4.80 -13.10 28.02
C LYS A 296 -3.42 -12.44 27.97
N ALA A 297 -3.16 -11.62 26.96
CA ALA A 297 -1.87 -11.03 26.72
C ALA A 297 -1.75 -9.64 27.35
N LYS A 298 -0.57 -9.31 27.83
CA LYS A 298 -0.16 -7.90 27.93
C LYS A 298 0.14 -7.36 26.53
N ILE A 299 -0.15 -6.09 26.30
CA ILE A 299 0.05 -5.43 25.01
C ILE A 299 1.17 -4.40 25.14
N LEU A 300 2.29 -4.65 24.47
CA LEU A 300 3.36 -3.67 24.25
C LEU A 300 3.19 -3.07 22.85
N HIS A 301 2.93 -1.76 22.77
CA HIS A 301 2.70 -1.07 21.51
C HIS A 301 3.85 -0.09 21.19
N ILE A 302 4.58 -0.33 20.10
CA ILE A 302 5.66 0.53 19.60
C ILE A 302 5.12 1.29 18.40
N GLU A 303 4.88 2.60 18.55
CA GLU A 303 4.15 3.41 17.57
C GLU A 303 4.63 4.87 17.58
N ILE A 304 4.73 5.48 16.39
CA ILE A 304 5.10 6.88 16.18
C ILE A 304 3.92 7.83 16.38
N ASP A 305 2.72 7.37 16.05
CA ASP A 305 1.49 8.18 16.13
C ASP A 305 0.79 7.98 17.47
N LYS A 306 0.89 8.98 18.33
CA LYS A 306 0.24 8.95 19.64
C LYS A 306 -1.26 8.72 19.56
N SER A 307 -1.92 9.13 18.47
CA SER A 307 -3.37 8.98 18.30
C SER A 307 -3.81 7.54 18.05
N GLU A 308 -2.91 6.67 17.60
CA GLU A 308 -3.19 5.24 17.40
C GLU A 308 -2.96 4.40 18.67
N ILE A 309 -2.18 4.92 19.64
CA ILE A 309 -1.88 4.21 20.88
C ILE A 309 -3.13 4.12 21.76
N GLY A 310 -3.58 2.90 22.04
CA GLY A 310 -4.75 2.65 22.87
C GLY A 310 -6.11 2.99 22.22
N LYS A 311 -6.13 3.36 20.94
CA LYS A 311 -7.34 3.76 20.21
C LYS A 311 -8.34 2.61 20.03
N ILE A 312 -7.86 1.43 19.67
CA ILE A 312 -8.69 0.24 19.39
C ILE A 312 -8.47 -0.83 20.47
N ILE A 313 -7.22 -1.18 20.72
CA ILE A 313 -6.81 -2.14 21.77
C ILE A 313 -5.97 -1.36 22.77
N SER A 314 -6.35 -1.44 24.06
CA SER A 314 -5.59 -0.81 25.13
C SER A 314 -4.18 -1.39 25.24
N ALA A 315 -3.18 -0.55 25.35
CA ALA A 315 -1.80 -0.97 25.58
C ALA A 315 -1.46 -0.95 27.08
N ASP A 316 -0.87 -2.03 27.59
CA ASP A 316 -0.33 -2.06 28.95
C ASP A 316 0.94 -1.22 29.08
N LEU A 317 1.73 -1.19 27.99
CA LEU A 317 2.89 -0.32 27.85
C LEU A 317 3.00 0.19 26.40
N SER A 318 3.29 1.47 26.23
CA SER A 318 3.55 2.04 24.92
C SER A 318 4.94 2.65 24.82
N VAL A 319 5.63 2.37 23.70
CA VAL A 319 6.88 3.05 23.31
C VAL A 319 6.51 4.01 22.19
N HIS A 320 6.26 5.28 22.57
CA HIS A 320 5.89 6.33 21.62
C HIS A 320 7.14 6.99 21.05
N GLY A 321 7.43 6.74 19.77
CA GLY A 321 8.59 7.31 19.10
C GLY A 321 8.97 6.62 17.80
N ASP A 322 10.08 7.06 17.22
CA ASP A 322 10.63 6.46 16.00
C ASP A 322 11.06 5.01 16.24
N LEU A 323 10.67 4.14 15.31
CA LEU A 323 10.89 2.70 15.45
C LEU A 323 12.36 2.30 15.45
N LYS A 324 13.21 2.91 14.61
CA LYS A 324 14.64 2.61 14.59
C LYS A 324 15.29 3.00 15.92
N SER A 325 14.92 4.17 16.43
CA SER A 325 15.38 4.65 17.73
C SER A 325 14.91 3.73 18.85
N ALA A 326 13.63 3.38 18.88
CA ALA A 326 13.07 2.47 19.87
C ALA A 326 13.81 1.12 19.90
N LEU A 327 13.99 0.50 18.73
CA LEU A 327 14.66 -0.80 18.62
C LEU A 327 16.17 -0.72 18.92
N SER A 328 16.84 0.40 18.58
CA SER A 328 18.25 0.58 18.92
C SER A 328 18.51 0.60 20.44
N TYR A 329 17.56 1.10 21.23
CA TYR A 329 17.63 1.08 22.70
C TYR A 329 17.12 -0.24 23.28
N LEU A 330 16.08 -0.83 22.70
CA LEU A 330 15.42 -2.02 23.23
C LEU A 330 16.22 -3.31 22.93
N THR A 331 16.69 -3.48 21.69
CA THR A 331 17.39 -4.71 21.27
C THR A 331 18.59 -5.09 22.15
N PRO A 332 19.47 -4.15 22.58
CA PRO A 332 20.57 -4.51 23.48
C PRO A 332 20.12 -5.10 24.81
N ARG A 333 18.93 -4.71 25.32
CA ARG A 333 18.39 -5.09 26.63
C ARG A 333 17.61 -6.42 26.62
N ILE A 334 17.36 -6.97 25.42
CA ILE A 334 16.61 -8.23 25.27
C ILE A 334 17.55 -9.41 25.46
N GLU A 335 17.10 -10.37 26.28
CA GLU A 335 17.76 -11.66 26.43
C GLU A 335 17.54 -12.53 25.19
N LYS A 336 18.56 -13.29 24.81
CA LYS A 336 18.42 -14.29 23.74
C LYS A 336 17.70 -15.52 24.30
N LYS A 337 16.51 -15.80 23.75
CA LYS A 337 15.68 -16.94 24.13
C LYS A 337 15.27 -17.80 22.94
N THR A 338 14.77 -18.99 23.23
CA THR A 338 14.13 -19.87 22.25
C THR A 338 12.79 -20.32 22.79
N TYR A 339 11.76 -20.21 21.98
CA TYR A 339 10.39 -20.55 22.37
C TYR A 339 9.93 -21.83 21.66
N ASN A 340 10.74 -22.89 21.70
CA ASN A 340 10.52 -24.13 20.93
C ASN A 340 9.17 -24.79 21.18
N ARG A 341 8.70 -24.82 22.45
CA ARG A 341 7.37 -25.38 22.78
C ARG A 341 6.25 -24.53 22.21
N TRP A 342 6.37 -23.20 22.32
CA TRP A 342 5.40 -22.24 21.75
C TRP A 342 5.35 -22.31 20.24
N ARG A 343 6.48 -22.37 19.56
CA ARG A 343 6.58 -22.52 18.10
C ARG A 343 5.92 -23.80 17.58
N LYS A 344 6.07 -24.91 18.27
CA LYS A 344 5.41 -26.20 17.90
C LYS A 344 3.88 -26.09 17.86
N GLU A 345 3.27 -25.21 18.66
CA GLU A 345 1.83 -24.99 18.58
C GLU A 345 1.45 -24.33 17.23
N PHE A 346 2.25 -23.36 16.75
CA PHE A 346 2.03 -22.78 15.42
C PHE A 346 2.20 -23.81 14.30
N ASP A 347 3.23 -24.65 14.37
CA ASP A 347 3.48 -25.71 13.39
C ASP A 347 2.28 -26.65 13.27
N LYS A 348 1.64 -27.01 14.38
CA LYS A 348 0.45 -27.87 14.39
C LYS A 348 -0.71 -27.24 13.63
N PHE A 349 -1.03 -25.98 13.89
CA PHE A 349 -2.12 -25.28 13.18
C PHE A 349 -1.79 -25.03 11.72
N TYR A 350 -0.52 -24.73 11.40
CA TYR A 350 -0.04 -24.62 10.03
C TYR A 350 -0.23 -25.92 9.24
N GLN A 351 0.08 -27.09 9.82
CA GLN A 351 -0.13 -28.37 9.13
C GLN A 351 -1.61 -28.62 8.83
N MET A 352 -2.53 -28.22 9.73
CA MET A 352 -3.97 -28.32 9.46
C MET A 352 -4.37 -27.46 8.28
N GLU A 353 -3.87 -26.21 8.22
CA GLU A 353 -4.14 -25.29 7.11
C GLU A 353 -3.53 -25.79 5.80
N LEU A 354 -2.30 -26.31 5.85
CA LEU A 354 -1.59 -26.85 4.68
C LEU A 354 -2.41 -27.96 4.00
N GLU A 355 -2.90 -28.92 4.78
CA GLU A 355 -3.63 -30.07 4.24
C GLU A 355 -5.05 -29.70 3.77
N GLN A 356 -5.74 -28.82 4.50
CA GLN A 356 -7.15 -28.59 4.26
C GLN A 356 -7.43 -27.42 3.29
N VAL A 357 -6.49 -26.46 3.16
CA VAL A 357 -6.67 -25.24 2.36
C VAL A 357 -5.55 -25.06 1.36
N ILE A 358 -4.30 -24.89 1.81
CA ILE A 358 -3.19 -24.43 0.95
C ILE A 358 -2.98 -25.37 -0.23
N LYS A 359 -2.90 -26.69 0.03
CA LYS A 359 -2.71 -27.68 -1.05
C LYS A 359 -3.85 -27.64 -2.08
N LYS A 360 -5.08 -27.45 -1.63
CA LYS A 360 -6.24 -27.39 -2.53
C LYS A 360 -6.25 -26.13 -3.39
N ASP A 361 -5.77 -25.01 -2.84
CA ASP A 361 -5.74 -23.73 -3.54
C ASP A 361 -4.56 -23.63 -4.51
N THR A 362 -3.43 -24.31 -4.23
CA THR A 362 -2.18 -24.20 -4.99
C THR A 362 -1.85 -25.40 -5.85
N HIS A 363 -2.48 -26.56 -5.60
CA HIS A 363 -2.32 -27.82 -6.34
C HIS A 363 -3.66 -28.53 -6.43
N SER A 364 -4.61 -27.90 -7.12
CA SER A 364 -6.01 -28.32 -7.14
C SER A 364 -6.25 -29.48 -8.11
N ASP A 365 -7.08 -30.44 -7.67
CA ASP A 365 -7.65 -31.48 -8.53
C ASP A 365 -9.02 -31.09 -9.12
N LEU A 366 -9.51 -29.88 -8.81
CA LEU A 366 -10.80 -29.38 -9.33
C LEU A 366 -10.70 -29.11 -10.83
N PRO A 367 -11.82 -29.18 -11.57
CA PRO A 367 -11.82 -28.96 -13.03
C PRO A 367 -11.31 -27.58 -13.45
N LEU A 368 -11.68 -26.54 -12.69
CA LEU A 368 -11.33 -25.15 -12.99
C LEU A 368 -10.04 -24.74 -12.25
N ILE A 369 -9.28 -23.84 -12.88
CA ILE A 369 -8.08 -23.25 -12.29
C ILE A 369 -8.47 -22.46 -11.03
N GLN A 370 -7.68 -22.63 -9.96
CA GLN A 370 -7.82 -21.84 -8.74
C GLN A 370 -6.85 -20.65 -8.78
N MET A 371 -7.26 -19.49 -8.24
CA MET A 371 -6.39 -18.29 -8.20
C MET A 371 -5.04 -18.56 -7.53
N GLY A 372 -5.02 -19.44 -6.52
CA GLY A 372 -3.82 -19.83 -5.77
C GLY A 372 -2.77 -20.51 -6.63
N GLU A 373 -3.17 -21.31 -7.63
CA GLU A 373 -2.24 -21.97 -8.56
C GLU A 373 -1.47 -20.92 -9.36
N ALA A 374 -2.16 -19.91 -9.91
CA ALA A 374 -1.52 -18.83 -10.66
C ALA A 374 -0.50 -18.06 -9.83
N VAL A 375 -0.87 -17.68 -8.59
CA VAL A 375 0.01 -16.93 -7.68
C VAL A 375 1.22 -17.77 -7.25
N ASP A 376 1.02 -19.05 -6.92
CA ASP A 376 2.10 -19.97 -6.53
C ASP A 376 3.11 -20.16 -7.67
N ILE A 377 2.64 -20.35 -8.91
CA ILE A 377 3.51 -20.48 -10.08
C ILE A 377 4.33 -19.20 -10.28
N VAL A 378 3.72 -18.02 -10.24
CA VAL A 378 4.46 -16.75 -10.35
C VAL A 378 5.49 -16.63 -9.22
N SER A 379 5.12 -16.97 -7.99
CA SER A 379 6.03 -16.94 -6.83
C SER A 379 7.23 -17.85 -7.02
N ARG A 380 7.02 -19.09 -7.49
CA ARG A 380 8.10 -20.04 -7.77
C ARG A 380 9.00 -19.58 -8.93
N LYS A 381 8.41 -19.12 -10.05
CA LYS A 381 9.14 -18.69 -11.25
C LYS A 381 9.97 -17.42 -11.01
N THR A 382 9.48 -16.50 -10.18
CA THR A 382 10.23 -15.31 -9.78
C THR A 382 11.15 -15.56 -8.59
N SER A 383 11.05 -16.72 -7.94
CA SER A 383 11.78 -17.02 -6.70
C SER A 383 11.59 -15.97 -5.60
N GLY A 384 10.46 -15.26 -5.59
CA GLY A 384 10.16 -14.16 -4.68
C GLY A 384 10.78 -12.81 -5.06
N ASP A 385 11.44 -12.72 -6.23
CA ASP A 385 12.11 -11.53 -6.75
C ASP A 385 11.18 -10.80 -7.75
N ALA A 386 10.02 -10.32 -7.28
CA ALA A 386 9.11 -9.45 -8.04
C ALA A 386 8.56 -8.34 -7.15
N VAL A 387 8.17 -7.23 -7.75
CA VAL A 387 7.29 -6.25 -7.14
C VAL A 387 5.86 -6.68 -7.46
N VAL A 388 5.16 -7.16 -6.45
CA VAL A 388 3.78 -7.65 -6.57
C VAL A 388 2.82 -6.52 -6.22
N VAL A 389 1.96 -6.21 -7.16
CA VAL A 389 0.88 -5.23 -6.99
C VAL A 389 -0.45 -5.98 -7.04
N THR A 390 -1.38 -5.63 -6.18
CA THR A 390 -2.72 -6.21 -6.23
C THR A 390 -3.80 -5.16 -6.37
N ASP A 391 -4.86 -5.50 -7.10
CA ASP A 391 -6.13 -4.83 -6.93
C ASP A 391 -6.84 -5.37 -5.69
N VAL A 392 -8.06 -4.92 -5.39
CA VAL A 392 -8.81 -5.29 -4.19
C VAL A 392 -9.83 -6.39 -4.49
N GLY A 393 -9.89 -7.37 -3.59
CA GLY A 393 -10.82 -8.50 -3.69
C GLY A 393 -10.17 -9.84 -3.39
N GLN A 394 -10.71 -10.93 -3.96
CA GLN A 394 -10.14 -12.27 -3.79
C GLN A 394 -8.69 -12.35 -4.30
N ASN A 395 -8.39 -11.71 -5.44
CA ASN A 395 -7.04 -11.60 -6.00
C ASN A 395 -6.03 -11.06 -4.99
N GLN A 396 -6.40 -10.02 -4.22
CA GLN A 396 -5.57 -9.43 -3.17
C GLN A 396 -5.23 -10.44 -2.07
N MET A 397 -6.27 -11.10 -1.55
CA MET A 397 -6.10 -12.04 -0.44
C MET A 397 -5.29 -13.27 -0.86
N VAL A 398 -5.55 -13.79 -2.04
CA VAL A 398 -4.83 -14.95 -2.60
C VAL A 398 -3.37 -14.62 -2.86
N ALA A 399 -3.06 -13.45 -3.44
CA ALA A 399 -1.69 -12.99 -3.64
C ALA A 399 -0.96 -12.81 -2.29
N ALA A 400 -1.60 -12.19 -1.30
CA ALA A 400 -1.05 -12.00 0.03
C ALA A 400 -0.73 -13.32 0.76
N ARG A 401 -1.52 -14.37 0.52
CA ARG A 401 -1.36 -15.68 1.15
C ARG A 401 -0.29 -16.55 0.49
N TYR A 402 -0.23 -16.56 -0.84
CA TYR A 402 0.52 -17.58 -1.57
C TYR A 402 1.81 -17.08 -2.21
N TYR A 403 1.95 -15.75 -2.45
CA TYR A 403 3.23 -15.22 -2.90
C TYR A 403 4.26 -15.18 -1.76
N LYS A 404 5.49 -15.64 -2.01
CA LYS A 404 6.59 -15.68 -1.03
C LYS A 404 7.51 -14.48 -1.21
N PHE A 405 7.29 -13.44 -0.42
CA PHE A 405 8.10 -12.22 -0.44
C PHE A 405 9.48 -12.45 0.18
N LYS A 406 10.54 -11.93 -0.45
CA LYS A 406 11.92 -12.00 0.06
C LYS A 406 12.54 -10.65 0.35
N HIS A 407 12.00 -9.60 -0.25
CA HIS A 407 12.55 -8.26 -0.17
C HIS A 407 11.52 -7.27 0.39
N PRO A 408 11.96 -6.27 1.17
CA PRO A 408 11.05 -5.27 1.70
C PRO A 408 10.49 -4.37 0.59
N ASN A 409 9.30 -3.82 0.83
CA ASN A 409 8.60 -2.93 -0.10
C ASN A 409 8.32 -3.53 -1.49
N THR A 410 8.11 -4.85 -1.55
CA THR A 410 7.78 -5.58 -2.79
C THR A 410 6.31 -6.02 -2.86
N PHE A 411 5.49 -5.65 -1.89
CA PHE A 411 4.04 -5.85 -1.90
C PHE A 411 3.31 -4.53 -1.81
N LEU A 412 2.57 -4.18 -2.88
CA LEU A 412 1.83 -2.93 -3.01
C LEU A 412 0.33 -3.24 -3.15
N THR A 413 -0.46 -2.67 -2.27
CA THR A 413 -1.91 -2.93 -2.23
C THR A 413 -2.64 -1.79 -1.54
N SER A 414 -3.92 -1.62 -1.82
CA SER A 414 -4.81 -0.74 -1.05
C SER A 414 -5.27 -1.46 0.21
N GLY A 415 -4.55 -1.27 1.33
CA GLY A 415 -4.80 -2.03 2.55
C GLY A 415 -5.77 -1.37 3.52
N GLY A 416 -5.77 -0.05 3.61
CA GLY A 416 -6.57 0.70 4.56
C GLY A 416 -7.97 1.06 4.04
N LEU A 417 -8.06 1.60 2.83
CA LEU A 417 -9.33 2.00 2.20
C LEU A 417 -9.97 0.86 1.41
N GLY A 418 -9.17 -0.01 0.80
CA GLY A 418 -9.68 -1.12 0.00
C GLY A 418 -10.26 -0.67 -1.34
N THR A 419 -9.53 0.19 -2.05
CA THR A 419 -9.98 0.81 -3.30
C THR A 419 -9.82 -0.13 -4.48
N MET A 420 -10.92 -0.63 -5.03
CA MET A 420 -10.92 -1.31 -6.34
C MET A 420 -10.47 -0.31 -7.43
N GLY A 421 -9.72 -0.80 -8.42
CA GLY A 421 -9.08 0.03 -9.45
C GLY A 421 -7.73 0.62 -9.05
N PHE A 422 -7.23 0.33 -7.85
CA PHE A 422 -5.88 0.71 -7.40
C PHE A 422 -4.78 -0.01 -8.19
N GLY A 423 -5.00 -1.29 -8.52
CA GLY A 423 -3.95 -2.20 -8.95
C GLY A 423 -3.19 -1.77 -10.21
N LEU A 424 -3.90 -1.47 -11.30
CA LEU A 424 -3.26 -1.14 -12.58
C LEU A 424 -2.45 0.15 -12.52
N PRO A 425 -2.99 1.29 -12.05
CA PRO A 425 -2.19 2.50 -11.90
C PRO A 425 -1.02 2.33 -10.91
N ALA A 426 -1.21 1.61 -9.81
CA ALA A 426 -0.12 1.33 -8.89
C ALA A 426 1.01 0.50 -9.53
N ALA A 427 0.68 -0.45 -10.41
CA ALA A 427 1.69 -1.19 -11.18
C ALA A 427 2.46 -0.28 -12.16
N VAL A 428 1.78 0.68 -12.79
CA VAL A 428 2.43 1.74 -13.59
C VAL A 428 3.40 2.54 -12.74
N GLY A 429 2.95 3.07 -11.60
CA GLY A 429 3.78 3.84 -10.68
C GLY A 429 5.01 3.09 -10.18
N ALA A 430 4.85 1.80 -9.86
CA ALA A 430 5.96 0.92 -9.46
C ALA A 430 6.97 0.71 -10.59
N ALA A 431 6.51 0.47 -11.81
CA ALA A 431 7.38 0.27 -12.97
C ALA A 431 8.10 1.57 -13.39
N VAL A 432 7.43 2.72 -13.27
CA VAL A 432 8.06 4.05 -13.44
C VAL A 432 9.14 4.26 -12.37
N ALA A 433 8.88 3.90 -11.11
CA ALA A 433 9.88 3.99 -10.05
C ALA A 433 11.15 3.19 -10.38
N GLN A 434 11.01 1.96 -10.91
CA GLN A 434 12.14 1.13 -11.31
C GLN A 434 12.96 1.76 -12.45
N LYS A 435 12.30 2.41 -13.42
CA LYS A 435 12.95 3.08 -14.56
C LYS A 435 14.00 4.12 -14.10
N PHE A 436 13.73 4.81 -12.98
CA PHE A 436 14.60 5.85 -12.42
C PHE A 436 15.47 5.37 -11.25
N MET A 437 15.39 4.09 -10.88
CA MET A 437 16.26 3.53 -9.85
C MET A 437 17.72 3.44 -10.32
N PRO A 438 18.69 3.63 -9.39
CA PRO A 438 20.10 3.37 -9.68
C PRO A 438 20.33 1.87 -9.98
N GLU A 439 21.31 1.58 -10.84
CA GLU A 439 21.68 0.20 -11.22
C GLU A 439 22.08 -0.69 -10.02
N THR A 440 22.52 -0.06 -8.93
CA THR A 440 22.89 -0.77 -7.69
C THR A 440 21.69 -1.30 -6.91
N ASN A 441 20.47 -0.84 -7.21
CA ASN A 441 19.26 -1.30 -6.56
C ASN A 441 18.76 -2.60 -7.24
N LYS A 442 18.75 -3.70 -6.49
CA LYS A 442 18.31 -5.02 -7.00
C LYS A 442 16.88 -5.00 -7.53
N MET A 443 15.99 -4.20 -6.94
CA MET A 443 14.58 -4.11 -7.35
C MET A 443 14.42 -3.52 -8.76
N LYS A 444 15.44 -2.86 -9.31
CA LYS A 444 15.39 -2.29 -10.66
C LYS A 444 15.03 -3.32 -11.73
N ASN A 445 15.50 -4.55 -11.55
CA ASN A 445 15.32 -5.62 -12.53
C ASN A 445 14.23 -6.63 -12.13
N PHE A 446 13.50 -6.40 -11.05
CA PHE A 446 12.40 -7.27 -10.67
C PHE A 446 11.22 -7.05 -11.62
N PRO A 447 10.53 -8.09 -12.09
CA PRO A 447 9.28 -7.89 -12.80
C PRO A 447 8.25 -7.22 -11.87
N VAL A 448 7.52 -6.24 -12.39
CA VAL A 448 6.31 -5.72 -11.75
C VAL A 448 5.16 -6.59 -12.19
N VAL A 449 4.58 -7.35 -11.25
CA VAL A 449 3.48 -8.27 -11.51
C VAL A 449 2.22 -7.77 -10.80
N LEU A 450 1.21 -7.42 -11.59
CA LEU A 450 -0.12 -7.06 -11.11
C LEU A 450 -1.00 -8.32 -11.06
N PHE A 451 -1.60 -8.59 -9.90
CA PHE A 451 -2.75 -9.49 -9.79
C PHE A 451 -4.02 -8.66 -9.61
N THR A 452 -4.96 -8.80 -10.50
CA THR A 452 -6.24 -8.08 -10.47
C THR A 452 -7.40 -9.01 -10.79
N GLY A 453 -8.58 -8.68 -10.28
CA GLY A 453 -9.83 -9.26 -10.78
C GLY A 453 -10.31 -8.51 -12.02
N ASP A 454 -11.18 -9.17 -12.79
CA ASP A 454 -11.84 -8.61 -13.97
C ASP A 454 -12.61 -7.31 -13.67
N GLY A 455 -13.32 -7.25 -12.54
CA GLY A 455 -14.05 -6.04 -12.14
C GLY A 455 -13.14 -4.89 -11.71
N GLY A 456 -12.04 -5.18 -10.97
CA GLY A 456 -11.07 -4.16 -10.55
C GLY A 456 -10.27 -3.58 -11.72
N PHE A 457 -9.89 -4.43 -12.68
CA PHE A 457 -9.16 -4.01 -13.86
C PHE A 457 -9.94 -2.98 -14.69
N GLN A 458 -11.24 -3.19 -14.90
CA GLN A 458 -12.09 -2.30 -15.69
C GLN A 458 -12.24 -0.89 -15.11
N MET A 459 -11.96 -0.69 -13.81
CA MET A 459 -12.11 0.64 -13.20
C MET A 459 -11.06 1.66 -13.63
N ASN A 460 -9.87 1.19 -14.06
CA ASN A 460 -8.76 2.04 -14.51
C ASN A 460 -8.04 1.46 -15.74
N GLU A 461 -8.72 0.69 -16.57
CA GLU A 461 -8.14 0.05 -17.78
C GLU A 461 -7.55 1.04 -18.78
N GLN A 462 -7.99 2.31 -18.78
CA GLN A 462 -7.44 3.36 -19.61
C GLN A 462 -5.93 3.62 -19.35
N GLU A 463 -5.40 3.20 -18.21
CA GLU A 463 -3.96 3.32 -17.90
C GLU A 463 -3.08 2.35 -18.72
N LEU A 464 -3.68 1.47 -19.52
CA LEU A 464 -2.97 0.76 -20.60
C LEU A 464 -2.31 1.77 -21.57
N GLY A 465 -2.97 2.93 -21.79
CA GLY A 465 -2.40 4.03 -22.55
C GLY A 465 -1.15 4.64 -21.90
N THR A 466 -1.11 4.74 -20.58
CA THR A 466 0.06 5.20 -19.83
C THR A 466 1.21 4.20 -19.90
N ILE A 467 0.92 2.90 -19.79
CA ILE A 467 1.92 1.82 -19.95
C ILE A 467 2.65 1.94 -21.29
N ILE A 468 1.91 2.13 -22.37
CA ILE A 468 2.48 2.22 -23.72
C ILE A 468 3.26 3.52 -23.91
N GLN A 469 2.71 4.65 -23.45
CA GLN A 469 3.39 5.94 -23.54
C GLN A 469 4.71 5.96 -22.79
N GLU A 470 4.74 5.42 -21.57
CA GLU A 470 5.93 5.35 -20.73
C GLU A 470 6.84 4.16 -21.04
N LYS A 471 6.39 3.20 -21.85
CA LYS A 471 7.12 1.98 -22.23
C LYS A 471 7.58 1.18 -21.00
N VAL A 472 6.68 0.98 -20.05
CA VAL A 472 6.97 0.25 -18.81
C VAL A 472 6.54 -1.22 -18.92
N PRO A 473 7.37 -2.20 -18.47
CA PRO A 473 7.15 -3.62 -18.72
C PRO A 473 6.25 -4.30 -17.67
N VAL A 474 5.06 -3.75 -17.42
CA VAL A 474 4.12 -4.30 -16.44
C VAL A 474 3.59 -5.67 -16.90
N LYS A 475 3.62 -6.67 -16.01
CA LYS A 475 3.02 -8.01 -16.19
C LYS A 475 1.66 -8.02 -15.50
N MET A 476 0.58 -8.03 -16.28
CA MET A 476 -0.79 -7.97 -15.79
C MET A 476 -1.41 -9.36 -15.81
N VAL A 477 -1.80 -9.87 -14.63
CA VAL A 477 -2.51 -11.14 -14.47
C VAL A 477 -3.94 -10.82 -14.06
N ILE A 478 -4.88 -10.99 -14.99
CA ILE A 478 -6.30 -10.88 -14.72
C ILE A 478 -6.83 -12.25 -14.30
N LEU A 479 -7.24 -12.37 -13.04
CA LEU A 479 -7.91 -13.55 -12.50
C LEU A 479 -9.41 -13.39 -12.75
N ASN A 480 -9.87 -13.81 -13.95
CA ASN A 480 -11.21 -13.60 -14.44
C ASN A 480 -12.15 -14.71 -13.97
N ASN A 481 -13.07 -14.38 -13.07
CA ASN A 481 -14.14 -15.26 -12.63
C ASN A 481 -15.54 -14.76 -13.07
N SER A 482 -15.62 -13.68 -13.84
CA SER A 482 -16.84 -13.03 -14.33
C SER A 482 -17.81 -12.60 -13.22
N VAL A 483 -17.27 -12.33 -12.02
CA VAL A 483 -18.06 -11.86 -10.88
C VAL A 483 -17.27 -10.90 -9.98
N LEU A 484 -17.96 -10.09 -9.20
CA LEU A 484 -17.38 -9.42 -8.04
C LEU A 484 -17.13 -10.44 -6.91
N GLY A 485 -16.02 -11.20 -7.02
CA GLY A 485 -15.81 -12.44 -6.29
C GLY A 485 -15.93 -12.31 -4.78
N MET A 486 -15.34 -11.28 -4.16
CA MET A 486 -15.44 -11.08 -2.70
C MET A 486 -16.86 -10.72 -2.28
N VAL A 487 -17.59 -9.89 -3.05
CA VAL A 487 -18.99 -9.55 -2.76
C VAL A 487 -19.86 -10.79 -2.89
N ARG A 488 -19.68 -11.58 -3.96
CA ARG A 488 -20.38 -12.86 -4.16
C ARG A 488 -20.11 -13.84 -3.02
N GLN A 489 -18.86 -13.96 -2.55
CA GLN A 489 -18.51 -14.81 -1.41
C GLN A 489 -19.29 -14.39 -0.15
N TRP A 490 -19.41 -13.10 0.13
CA TRP A 490 -20.18 -12.58 1.26
C TRP A 490 -21.67 -12.86 1.11
N GLN A 491 -22.25 -12.66 -0.06
CA GLN A 491 -23.65 -12.99 -0.34
C GLN A 491 -23.91 -14.51 -0.21
N ASN A 492 -22.93 -15.33 -0.62
CA ASN A 492 -22.99 -16.77 -0.42
C ASN A 492 -23.05 -17.13 1.07
N MET A 493 -22.10 -16.62 1.86
CA MET A 493 -21.90 -17.03 3.26
C MET A 493 -22.95 -16.42 4.21
N PHE A 494 -23.43 -15.20 3.95
CA PHE A 494 -24.23 -14.44 4.92
C PHE A 494 -25.62 -14.04 4.42
N ASN A 495 -25.90 -14.14 3.12
CA ASN A 495 -27.16 -13.69 2.54
C ASN A 495 -27.95 -14.83 1.88
N GLY A 496 -27.74 -16.10 2.29
CA GLY A 496 -28.49 -17.24 1.81
C GLY A 496 -28.38 -17.45 0.30
N LYS A 497 -27.19 -17.23 -0.27
CA LYS A 497 -26.88 -17.37 -1.70
C LYS A 497 -27.77 -16.50 -2.63
N ARG A 498 -28.28 -15.37 -2.09
CA ARG A 498 -28.99 -14.37 -2.89
C ARG A 498 -27.98 -13.46 -3.55
N TYR A 499 -27.49 -13.86 -4.74
CA TYR A 499 -26.55 -13.09 -5.53
C TYR A 499 -27.26 -11.92 -6.21
N SER A 500 -26.85 -10.70 -5.91
CA SER A 500 -27.41 -9.47 -6.47
C SER A 500 -26.30 -8.58 -6.97
N GLU A 501 -26.36 -8.20 -8.24
CA GLU A 501 -25.43 -7.29 -8.92
C GLU A 501 -23.95 -7.70 -8.79
N THR A 502 -23.65 -9.00 -8.85
CA THR A 502 -22.29 -9.52 -8.75
C THR A 502 -21.78 -10.16 -10.03
N ASP A 503 -22.65 -10.58 -10.93
CA ASP A 503 -22.25 -11.17 -12.21
C ASP A 503 -21.80 -10.07 -13.19
N LEU A 504 -20.70 -10.29 -13.88
CA LEU A 504 -20.11 -9.35 -14.85
C LEU A 504 -20.15 -9.94 -16.26
N ILE A 505 -20.53 -9.12 -17.22
CA ILE A 505 -20.31 -9.38 -18.65
C ILE A 505 -19.06 -8.60 -19.06
N ASN A 506 -17.95 -9.30 -19.15
CA ASN A 506 -16.65 -8.68 -19.40
C ASN A 506 -16.43 -8.40 -20.90
N PRO A 507 -15.61 -7.37 -21.24
CA PRO A 507 -15.06 -7.24 -22.57
C PRO A 507 -14.06 -8.38 -22.86
N ASP A 508 -13.68 -8.53 -24.12
CA ASP A 508 -12.52 -9.37 -24.46
C ASP A 508 -11.23 -8.62 -24.08
N PHE A 509 -10.67 -8.96 -22.91
CA PHE A 509 -9.45 -8.30 -22.40
C PHE A 509 -8.24 -8.53 -23.29
N VAL A 510 -8.16 -9.66 -24.00
CA VAL A 510 -7.07 -9.94 -24.95
C VAL A 510 -7.17 -9.03 -26.17
N CYS A 511 -8.36 -8.84 -26.71
CA CYS A 511 -8.59 -7.89 -27.80
C CYS A 511 -8.34 -6.44 -27.35
N LEU A 512 -8.78 -6.08 -26.15
CA LEU A 512 -8.55 -4.77 -25.55
C LEU A 512 -7.05 -4.46 -25.45
N ALA A 513 -6.28 -5.37 -24.85
CA ALA A 513 -4.81 -5.20 -24.72
C ALA A 513 -4.13 -5.08 -26.07
N LYS A 514 -4.52 -5.89 -27.05
CA LYS A 514 -4.00 -5.83 -28.44
C LYS A 514 -4.32 -4.49 -29.12
N ALA A 515 -5.46 -3.87 -28.82
CA ALA A 515 -5.81 -2.55 -29.35
C ALA A 515 -4.84 -1.46 -28.85
N TYR A 516 -4.27 -1.62 -27.65
CA TYR A 516 -3.18 -0.76 -27.13
C TYR A 516 -1.78 -1.20 -27.59
N GLY A 517 -1.65 -2.29 -28.39
CA GLY A 517 -0.36 -2.81 -28.81
C GLY A 517 0.36 -3.64 -27.73
N ILE A 518 -0.35 -4.10 -26.72
CA ILE A 518 0.16 -4.94 -25.64
C ILE A 518 -0.01 -6.42 -26.02
N LYS A 519 1.05 -7.22 -25.84
CA LYS A 519 0.97 -8.67 -26.01
C LYS A 519 0.03 -9.27 -24.97
N ALA A 520 -0.91 -10.11 -25.41
CA ALA A 520 -1.90 -10.70 -24.53
C ALA A 520 -2.32 -12.09 -24.97
N GLU A 521 -2.67 -12.94 -23.99
CA GLU A 521 -3.27 -14.25 -24.20
C GLU A 521 -4.25 -14.60 -23.07
N ARG A 522 -5.11 -15.61 -23.34
CA ARG A 522 -6.07 -16.16 -22.38
C ARG A 522 -5.72 -17.62 -22.10
N VAL A 523 -5.78 -18.01 -20.82
CA VAL A 523 -5.60 -19.36 -20.33
C VAL A 523 -6.91 -19.87 -19.74
N GLU A 524 -7.39 -21.01 -20.26
CA GLU A 524 -8.59 -21.71 -19.82
C GLU A 524 -8.27 -23.10 -19.27
N LEU A 525 -7.19 -23.71 -19.75
CA LEU A 525 -6.77 -25.05 -19.35
C LEU A 525 -5.59 -24.99 -18.37
N ARG A 526 -5.64 -25.83 -17.34
CA ARG A 526 -4.59 -25.87 -16.30
C ARG A 526 -3.23 -26.24 -16.86
N GLU A 527 -3.16 -27.09 -17.87
CA GLU A 527 -1.91 -27.52 -18.52
C GLU A 527 -1.17 -26.37 -19.23
N ASP A 528 -1.90 -25.33 -19.65
CA ASP A 528 -1.34 -24.16 -20.31
C ASP A 528 -0.89 -23.07 -19.30
N LEU A 529 -1.27 -23.16 -18.02
CA LEU A 529 -1.09 -22.12 -17.04
C LEU A 529 0.40 -21.82 -16.77
N GLU A 530 1.20 -22.83 -16.46
CA GLU A 530 2.63 -22.63 -16.15
C GLU A 530 3.44 -22.19 -17.39
N PRO A 531 3.25 -22.76 -18.60
CA PRO A 531 3.86 -22.26 -19.83
C PRO A 531 3.52 -20.78 -20.12
N ALA A 532 2.26 -20.38 -20.01
CA ALA A 532 1.84 -19.01 -20.26
C ALA A 532 2.43 -18.00 -19.25
N ILE A 533 2.46 -18.34 -17.96
CA ILE A 533 3.14 -17.53 -16.93
C ILE A 533 4.64 -17.41 -17.25
N GLN A 534 5.31 -18.49 -17.62
CA GLN A 534 6.73 -18.45 -18.00
C GLN A 534 6.96 -17.54 -19.21
N GLN A 535 6.09 -17.62 -20.22
CA GLN A 535 6.16 -16.76 -21.41
C GLN A 535 5.94 -15.28 -21.03
N MET A 536 4.95 -14.97 -20.21
CA MET A 536 4.68 -13.63 -19.72
C MET A 536 5.90 -13.04 -18.99
N LEU A 537 6.48 -13.79 -18.06
CA LEU A 537 7.62 -13.33 -17.25
C LEU A 537 8.88 -13.11 -18.08
N SER A 538 9.11 -13.93 -19.12
CA SER A 538 10.29 -13.84 -19.98
C SER A 538 10.15 -12.81 -21.12
N PHE A 539 8.95 -12.31 -21.40
CA PHE A 539 8.72 -11.34 -22.46
C PHE A 539 9.28 -9.96 -22.07
N ASP A 540 10.05 -9.34 -22.96
CA ASP A 540 10.55 -7.98 -22.78
C ASP A 540 9.49 -6.97 -23.24
N GLY A 541 8.75 -6.42 -22.28
CA GLY A 541 7.67 -5.46 -22.50
C GLY A 541 6.43 -5.73 -21.66
N PRO A 542 5.37 -4.91 -21.79
CA PRO A 542 4.10 -5.12 -21.11
C PRO A 542 3.40 -6.38 -21.65
N TYR A 543 2.75 -7.11 -20.75
CA TYR A 543 2.06 -8.35 -21.09
C TYR A 543 0.79 -8.49 -20.26
N LEU A 544 -0.32 -8.85 -20.90
CA LEU A 544 -1.58 -9.15 -20.23
C LEU A 544 -1.87 -10.65 -20.37
N LEU A 545 -1.98 -11.33 -19.22
CA LEU A 545 -2.38 -12.72 -19.12
C LEU A 545 -3.73 -12.81 -18.44
N GLU A 546 -4.77 -13.19 -19.18
CA GLU A 546 -6.10 -13.46 -18.65
C GLU A 546 -6.20 -14.94 -18.28
N ILE A 547 -6.51 -15.25 -17.03
CA ILE A 547 -6.66 -16.61 -16.52
C ILE A 547 -8.12 -16.78 -16.09
N MET A 548 -8.82 -17.72 -16.74
CA MET A 548 -10.19 -18.07 -16.38
C MET A 548 -10.16 -18.92 -15.11
N VAL A 549 -10.80 -18.43 -14.05
CA VAL A 549 -10.77 -19.08 -12.73
C VAL A 549 -12.18 -19.39 -12.22
N ASP A 550 -12.25 -20.25 -11.20
CA ASP A 550 -13.51 -20.66 -10.61
C ASP A 550 -14.26 -19.48 -9.96
N LYS A 551 -15.51 -19.24 -10.38
CA LYS A 551 -16.36 -18.17 -9.85
C LYS A 551 -16.90 -18.43 -8.44
N ASP A 552 -16.94 -19.68 -8.02
CA ASP A 552 -17.47 -20.08 -6.72
C ASP A 552 -16.35 -20.34 -5.69
N MET A 553 -15.10 -20.07 -6.07
CA MET A 553 -13.96 -20.12 -5.18
C MET A 553 -14.18 -19.23 -3.95
N LYS A 554 -13.78 -19.72 -2.78
CA LYS A 554 -13.81 -18.97 -1.51
C LYS A 554 -12.42 -18.82 -0.96
N VAL A 555 -12.08 -17.61 -0.52
CA VAL A 555 -10.82 -17.37 0.20
C VAL A 555 -10.98 -17.83 1.64
N MET A 556 -10.28 -18.90 1.98
CA MET A 556 -10.23 -19.49 3.33
C MET A 556 -8.78 -19.54 3.82
N PRO A 557 -8.52 -19.59 5.12
CA PRO A 557 -9.42 -19.45 6.28
C PRO A 557 -10.06 -18.05 6.37
N PHE A 558 -11.07 -17.92 7.20
CA PHE A 558 -11.85 -16.70 7.28
C PHE A 558 -12.39 -16.45 8.70
N ILE A 559 -12.27 -15.20 9.19
CA ILE A 559 -12.91 -14.73 10.42
C ILE A 559 -14.23 -14.06 10.05
N ALA A 560 -15.34 -14.62 10.52
CA ALA A 560 -16.66 -14.06 10.27
C ALA A 560 -16.84 -12.69 10.97
N PRO A 561 -17.65 -11.77 10.40
CA PRO A 561 -17.97 -10.52 11.07
C PRO A 561 -18.51 -10.74 12.49
N GLY A 562 -17.97 -10.00 13.45
CA GLY A 562 -18.34 -10.10 14.86
C GLY A 562 -17.73 -11.28 15.62
N SER A 563 -16.97 -12.15 14.95
CA SER A 563 -16.20 -13.22 15.58
C SER A 563 -14.83 -12.73 16.09
N THR A 564 -14.29 -13.46 17.05
CA THR A 564 -12.92 -13.28 17.55
C THR A 564 -11.91 -13.98 16.64
N VAL A 565 -10.62 -13.68 16.76
CA VAL A 565 -9.58 -14.26 15.90
C VAL A 565 -9.44 -15.78 16.06
N ASP A 566 -9.72 -16.30 17.23
CA ASP A 566 -9.69 -17.73 17.56
C ASP A 566 -11.01 -18.49 17.20
N GLU A 567 -11.99 -17.78 16.65
CA GLU A 567 -13.18 -18.37 16.02
C GLU A 567 -13.04 -18.47 14.48
N MET A 568 -11.81 -18.38 13.99
CA MET A 568 -11.50 -18.47 12.56
C MET A 568 -11.95 -19.80 11.96
N LYS A 569 -12.71 -19.75 10.87
CA LYS A 569 -13.13 -20.94 10.13
C LYS A 569 -12.02 -21.37 9.18
N LEU A 570 -11.55 -22.60 9.31
CA LEU A 570 -10.49 -23.13 8.44
C LEU A 570 -11.01 -23.46 7.04
N VAL A 571 -12.19 -24.05 6.96
CA VAL A 571 -12.87 -24.42 5.69
C VAL A 571 -14.31 -23.91 5.68
N SER A 572 -14.88 -23.78 4.48
CA SER A 572 -16.31 -23.52 4.31
C SER A 572 -17.11 -24.79 4.63
N ASN A 573 -18.26 -24.61 5.26
CA ASN A 573 -19.19 -25.72 5.56
C ASN A 573 -20.20 -25.99 4.41
N ASP A 574 -20.01 -25.37 3.22
CA ASP A 574 -20.91 -25.48 2.07
C ASP A 574 -20.44 -26.54 1.07
#